data_1296e20abec57afa7434cf9e902e5d89
#
_entry.id   1296e20abec57afa7434cf9e902e5d89
#
_cell.length_a   1.000
_cell.length_b   1.000
_cell.length_c   1.000
_cell.angle_alpha   90.00
_cell.angle_beta   90.00
_cell.angle_gamma   90.00
#
_symmetry.space_group_name_H-M   'P 1'
#
loop_
_entity.id
_entity.type
_entity.pdbx_description
1 polymer ?
#
loop_
_entity_poly.entity_id
_entity_poly.type
_entity_poly.pdbx_seq_one_letter_code
_entity_poly.pdbx_strand_id
1 'polypeptide(L)'
;MKFILLSVAFLATLGLISGNDINGKDVSEFTSLFSGVSHAKANLQTFTNQQLEKSFDFLLLSFTFDKYELDRPGLEKLYRKISDKAWEDTVGLVKYQSKRGLTVELNGVHNDSRVVGRLNEGKVGKASLLDSDELSSLKLALGYEKILATESHRIHQSISHAHGDGSAYDPDVAHYLDEEIIEYQSGIVRKLTGYIHNLHSIIEEANTKDMGIHLFDQYLEKAE
;
A
#
# COMPACT_ATOMS: atom_id res chain seq x y z
N MET A 1 48.85 -31.37 16.90
CA MET A 1 48.30 -32.31 15.93
C MET A 1 46.76 -32.31 15.87
N LYS A 2 45.98 -31.98 16.92
CA LYS A 2 44.51 -31.97 16.86
C LYS A 2 43.90 -30.80 16.04
N PHE A 3 44.55 -29.66 15.95
CA PHE A 3 44.04 -28.50 15.20
C PHE A 3 44.19 -28.64 13.67
N ILE A 4 45.13 -29.39 13.19
CA ILE A 4 45.36 -29.62 11.75
C ILE A 4 44.29 -30.57 11.19
N LEU A 5 43.84 -31.54 11.99
CA LEU A 5 42.78 -32.48 11.60
C LEU A 5 41.40 -31.80 11.48
N LEU A 6 41.11 -30.78 12.32
CA LEU A 6 39.86 -30.04 12.23
C LEU A 6 39.79 -29.12 11.00
N SER A 7 40.92 -28.51 10.60
CA SER A 7 40.98 -27.66 9.41
C SER A 7 40.86 -28.46 8.11
N VAL A 8 41.39 -29.68 8.08
CA VAL A 8 41.29 -30.59 6.92
C VAL A 8 39.83 -31.11 6.78
N ALA A 9 39.15 -31.40 7.88
CA ALA A 9 37.74 -31.82 7.85
C ALA A 9 36.83 -30.70 7.36
N PHE A 10 37.10 -29.43 7.73
CA PHE A 10 36.32 -28.28 7.26
C PHE A 10 36.55 -27.99 5.77
N LEU A 11 37.78 -28.15 5.28
CA LEU A 11 38.11 -28.04 3.86
C LEU A 11 37.51 -29.19 3.02
N ALA A 12 37.44 -30.39 3.59
CA ALA A 12 36.81 -31.54 2.91
C ALA A 12 35.30 -31.39 2.75
N THR A 13 34.62 -30.77 3.73
CA THR A 13 33.17 -30.49 3.60
C THR A 13 32.87 -29.38 2.59
N LEU A 14 33.71 -28.37 2.46
CA LEU A 14 33.62 -27.36 1.41
C LEU A 14 33.90 -27.95 0.01
N GLY A 15 34.78 -28.92 -0.09
CA GLY A 15 35.08 -29.61 -1.35
C GLY A 15 33.98 -30.53 -1.85
N LEU A 16 33.12 -31.05 -0.95
CA LEU A 16 31.96 -31.88 -1.34
C LEU A 16 30.76 -31.05 -1.86
N ILE A 17 30.72 -29.76 -1.54
CA ILE A 17 29.68 -28.84 -2.09
C ILE A 17 30.06 -28.39 -3.51
N SER A 18 31.36 -28.48 -3.90
CA SER A 18 31.85 -28.02 -5.21
C SER A 18 31.82 -29.09 -6.31
N GLY A 19 31.30 -30.27 -6.05
CA GLY A 19 31.44 -31.40 -6.95
C GLY A 19 30.14 -31.91 -7.61
N ASN A 20 29.00 -31.25 -7.42
CA ASN A 20 27.82 -31.59 -8.20
C ASN A 20 27.85 -30.77 -9.51
N ASP A 21 28.00 -31.48 -10.61
CA ASP A 21 27.93 -30.97 -11.97
C ASP A 21 26.84 -29.93 -12.13
N ILE A 22 27.27 -28.66 -12.19
CA ILE A 22 26.45 -27.57 -12.71
C ILE A 22 26.34 -27.77 -14.25
N ASN A 23 25.81 -28.89 -14.63
CA ASN A 23 25.44 -29.14 -16.02
C ASN A 23 24.10 -28.49 -16.27
N GLY A 24 24.14 -27.23 -16.46
CA GLY A 24 23.37 -26.18 -17.11
C GLY A 24 21.90 -26.39 -17.41
N LYS A 25 21.07 -27.12 -16.66
CA LYS A 25 19.68 -27.33 -17.06
C LYS A 25 18.58 -27.10 -16.03
N ASP A 26 18.90 -27.08 -14.74
CA ASP A 26 17.88 -26.74 -13.74
C ASP A 26 18.48 -25.87 -12.66
N VAL A 27 18.21 -24.56 -12.77
CA VAL A 27 18.55 -23.55 -11.76
C VAL A 27 17.37 -23.23 -10.83
N SER A 28 16.28 -24.00 -10.92
CA SER A 28 15.05 -23.78 -10.14
C SER A 28 15.25 -23.95 -8.63
N GLU A 29 16.30 -24.67 -8.22
CA GLU A 29 16.66 -24.83 -6.81
C GLU A 29 17.28 -23.56 -6.21
N PHE A 30 17.85 -22.66 -7.05
CA PHE A 30 18.48 -21.45 -6.59
C PHE A 30 17.46 -20.32 -6.51
N THR A 31 16.81 -20.18 -5.37
CA THR A 31 15.81 -19.13 -5.13
C THR A 31 16.29 -18.19 -4.03
N SER A 32 15.76 -16.95 -4.02
CA SER A 32 15.97 -16.02 -2.90
C SER A 32 14.89 -16.15 -1.81
N LEU A 33 14.10 -17.22 -1.85
CA LEU A 33 13.10 -17.51 -0.82
C LEU A 33 13.79 -17.99 0.46
N PHE A 34 13.46 -17.34 1.57
CA PHE A 34 13.87 -17.75 2.92
C PHE A 34 12.87 -17.27 3.95
N SER A 35 12.86 -17.86 5.14
CA SER A 35 11.94 -17.53 6.23
C SER A 35 10.45 -17.72 5.85
N GLY A 36 9.54 -17.02 6.52
CA GLY A 36 8.09 -17.14 6.38
C GLY A 36 7.46 -16.39 5.19
N VAL A 37 8.25 -15.72 4.33
CA VAL A 37 7.73 -14.84 3.27
C VAL A 37 6.73 -15.53 2.33
N SER A 38 6.90 -16.83 2.08
CA SER A 38 5.97 -17.61 1.23
C SER A 38 4.55 -17.63 1.78
N HIS A 39 4.37 -17.57 3.09
CA HIS A 39 3.04 -17.51 3.74
C HIS A 39 2.36 -16.16 3.52
N ALA A 40 3.13 -15.09 3.36
CA ALA A 40 2.62 -13.76 3.07
C ALA A 40 2.34 -13.52 1.57
N LYS A 41 2.80 -14.39 0.67
CA LYS A 41 2.75 -14.19 -0.79
C LYS A 41 1.38 -13.72 -1.29
N ALA A 42 0.32 -14.47 -1.00
CA ALA A 42 -1.02 -14.16 -1.51
C ALA A 42 -1.56 -12.82 -0.99
N ASN A 43 -1.30 -12.53 0.28
CA ASN A 43 -1.72 -11.28 0.92
C ASN A 43 -0.94 -10.08 0.38
N LEU A 44 0.40 -10.19 0.25
CA LEU A 44 1.24 -9.15 -0.33
C LEU A 44 0.89 -8.90 -1.80
N GLN A 45 0.62 -9.96 -2.58
CA GLN A 45 0.16 -9.87 -3.96
C GLN A 45 -1.15 -9.07 -4.07
N THR A 46 -2.13 -9.41 -3.23
CA THR A 46 -3.42 -8.72 -3.20
C THR A 46 -3.27 -7.27 -2.78
N PHE A 47 -2.47 -7.00 -1.75
CA PHE A 47 -2.22 -5.65 -1.26
C PHE A 47 -1.49 -4.78 -2.29
N THR A 48 -0.50 -5.34 -3.00
CA THR A 48 0.18 -4.64 -4.09
C THR A 48 -0.78 -4.20 -5.19
N ASN A 49 -1.69 -5.08 -5.60
CA ASN A 49 -2.72 -4.74 -6.59
C ASN A 49 -3.71 -3.69 -6.06
N GLN A 50 -4.05 -3.70 -4.76
CA GLN A 50 -4.90 -2.68 -4.14
C GLN A 50 -4.21 -1.30 -4.09
N GLN A 51 -2.90 -1.25 -3.86
CA GLN A 51 -2.15 0.01 -3.93
C GLN A 51 -2.09 0.54 -5.38
N LEU A 52 -1.94 -0.34 -6.36
CA LEU A 52 -2.00 0.03 -7.77
C LEU A 52 -3.39 0.60 -8.14
N GLU A 53 -4.48 -0.07 -7.76
CA GLU A 53 -5.85 0.42 -7.95
C GLU A 53 -6.03 1.79 -7.29
N LYS A 54 -5.56 1.96 -6.04
CA LYS A 54 -5.59 3.23 -5.32
C LYS A 54 -4.91 4.35 -6.10
N SER A 55 -3.73 4.10 -6.67
CA SER A 55 -3.01 5.14 -7.42
C SER A 55 -3.84 5.66 -8.59
N PHE A 56 -4.52 4.79 -9.32
CA PHE A 56 -5.39 5.18 -10.43
C PHE A 56 -6.68 5.87 -9.97
N ASP A 57 -7.33 5.35 -8.95
CA ASP A 57 -8.58 5.91 -8.42
C ASP A 57 -8.36 7.35 -7.95
N PHE A 58 -7.26 7.61 -7.22
CA PHE A 58 -6.94 8.94 -6.75
C PHE A 58 -6.40 9.86 -7.86
N LEU A 59 -5.75 9.32 -8.89
CA LEU A 59 -5.40 10.07 -10.08
C LEU A 59 -6.65 10.59 -10.80
N LEU A 60 -7.64 9.73 -11.01
CA LEU A 60 -8.91 10.12 -11.63
C LEU A 60 -9.68 11.13 -10.77
N LEU A 61 -9.66 10.93 -9.45
CA LEU A 61 -10.29 11.85 -8.51
C LEU A 61 -9.62 13.23 -8.54
N SER A 62 -8.27 13.29 -8.63
CA SER A 62 -7.55 14.56 -8.78
C SER A 62 -7.99 15.32 -10.04
N PHE A 63 -8.09 14.64 -11.18
CA PHE A 63 -8.58 15.26 -12.42
C PHE A 63 -10.03 15.73 -12.35
N THR A 64 -10.86 15.13 -11.50
CA THR A 64 -12.23 15.60 -11.31
C THR A 64 -12.26 16.98 -10.69
N PHE A 65 -11.37 17.27 -9.74
CA PHE A 65 -11.27 18.57 -9.08
C PHE A 65 -10.48 19.62 -9.87
N ASP A 66 -9.69 19.18 -10.86
CA ASP A 66 -8.99 20.06 -11.81
C ASP A 66 -9.89 20.59 -12.97
N LYS A 67 -11.14 20.09 -13.07
CA LYS A 67 -12.06 20.56 -14.09
C LYS A 67 -12.37 22.06 -13.88
N TYR A 68 -12.45 22.80 -15.00
CA TYR A 68 -12.72 24.24 -14.99
C TYR A 68 -14.06 24.61 -14.30
N GLU A 69 -15.00 23.68 -14.23
CA GLU A 69 -16.30 23.86 -13.58
C GLU A 69 -16.22 23.83 -12.06
N LEU A 70 -15.28 23.06 -11.50
CA LEU A 70 -15.08 22.94 -10.06
C LEU A 70 -13.95 23.86 -9.57
N ASP A 71 -12.82 23.86 -10.27
CA ASP A 71 -11.64 24.69 -9.98
C ASP A 71 -11.22 24.60 -8.50
N ARG A 72 -10.78 23.40 -8.10
CA ARG A 72 -10.34 23.08 -6.73
C ARG A 72 -8.89 22.56 -6.69
N PRO A 73 -7.91 23.47 -6.93
CA PRO A 73 -6.50 23.08 -7.01
C PRO A 73 -5.94 22.48 -5.72
N GLY A 74 -6.50 22.83 -4.55
CA GLY A 74 -6.08 22.26 -3.27
C GLY A 74 -6.48 20.79 -3.14
N LEU A 75 -7.70 20.43 -3.51
CA LEU A 75 -8.18 19.03 -3.53
C LEU A 75 -7.50 18.23 -4.64
N GLU A 76 -7.30 18.82 -5.83
CA GLU A 76 -6.51 18.21 -6.91
C GLU A 76 -5.13 17.79 -6.37
N LYS A 77 -4.40 18.72 -5.77
CA LYS A 77 -3.05 18.50 -5.25
C LYS A 77 -3.02 17.44 -4.14
N LEU A 78 -3.99 17.47 -3.23
CA LEU A 78 -4.14 16.45 -2.18
C LEU A 78 -4.29 15.06 -2.76
N TYR A 79 -5.23 14.87 -3.70
CA TYR A 79 -5.49 13.57 -4.29
C TYR A 79 -4.37 13.10 -5.21
N ARG A 80 -3.71 14.02 -5.91
CA ARG A 80 -2.52 13.74 -6.70
C ARG A 80 -1.40 13.18 -5.82
N LYS A 81 -1.14 13.80 -4.69
CA LYS A 81 -0.14 13.36 -3.73
C LYS A 81 -0.42 11.98 -3.15
N ILE A 82 -1.70 11.68 -2.87
CA ILE A 82 -2.13 10.34 -2.43
C ILE A 82 -1.92 9.31 -3.55
N SER A 83 -2.24 9.67 -4.79
CA SER A 83 -2.01 8.85 -5.98
C SER A 83 -0.53 8.53 -6.17
N ASP A 84 0.33 9.54 -6.14
CA ASP A 84 1.77 9.41 -6.34
C ASP A 84 2.39 8.52 -5.25
N LYS A 85 2.01 8.71 -3.98
CA LYS A 85 2.46 7.84 -2.88
C LYS A 85 2.02 6.39 -3.07
N ALA A 86 0.78 6.15 -3.49
CA ALA A 86 0.27 4.80 -3.75
C ALA A 86 1.02 4.12 -4.92
N TRP A 87 1.42 4.89 -5.92
CA TRP A 87 2.27 4.41 -7.00
C TRP A 87 3.67 4.03 -6.51
N GLU A 88 4.30 4.89 -5.69
CA GLU A 88 5.59 4.62 -5.06
C GLU A 88 5.54 3.36 -4.19
N ASP A 89 4.49 3.20 -3.38
CA ASP A 89 4.26 2.01 -2.56
C ASP A 89 4.11 0.74 -3.42
N THR A 90 3.39 0.84 -4.54
CA THR A 90 3.26 -0.27 -5.49
C THR A 90 4.62 -0.69 -6.03
N VAL A 91 5.43 0.26 -6.49
CA VAL A 91 6.77 -0.01 -7.02
C VAL A 91 7.69 -0.58 -5.92
N GLY A 92 7.61 -0.04 -4.70
CA GLY A 92 8.35 -0.52 -3.54
C GLY A 92 8.00 -1.98 -3.21
N LEU A 93 6.70 -2.30 -3.13
CA LEU A 93 6.18 -3.65 -2.87
C LEU A 93 6.60 -4.66 -3.94
N VAL A 94 6.55 -4.29 -5.22
CA VAL A 94 7.03 -5.15 -6.32
C VAL A 94 8.51 -5.45 -6.18
N LYS A 95 9.34 -4.42 -5.94
CA LYS A 95 10.79 -4.58 -5.74
C LYS A 95 11.11 -5.43 -4.51
N TYR A 96 10.40 -5.18 -3.40
CA TYR A 96 10.57 -5.93 -2.17
C TYR A 96 10.23 -7.41 -2.35
N GLN A 97 9.07 -7.72 -2.92
CA GLN A 97 8.65 -9.10 -3.19
C GLN A 97 9.64 -9.81 -4.13
N SER A 98 10.08 -9.14 -5.20
CA SER A 98 11.08 -9.68 -6.11
C SER A 98 12.42 -9.97 -5.40
N LYS A 99 12.91 -9.05 -4.53
CA LYS A 99 14.10 -9.25 -3.70
C LYS A 99 13.97 -10.49 -2.80
N ARG A 100 12.75 -10.77 -2.32
CA ARG A 100 12.44 -11.92 -1.45
C ARG A 100 12.11 -13.21 -2.23
N GLY A 101 12.28 -13.21 -3.55
CA GLY A 101 12.06 -14.39 -4.42
C GLY A 101 10.61 -14.66 -4.75
N LEU A 102 9.71 -13.73 -4.47
CA LEU A 102 8.30 -13.83 -4.87
C LEU A 102 8.09 -13.26 -6.28
N THR A 103 7.31 -13.96 -7.08
CA THR A 103 6.80 -13.43 -8.35
C THR A 103 5.56 -12.59 -8.09
N VAL A 104 5.51 -11.40 -8.69
CA VAL A 104 4.37 -10.48 -8.57
C VAL A 104 3.61 -10.45 -9.89
N GLU A 105 2.31 -10.70 -9.83
CA GLU A 105 1.39 -10.59 -10.95
C GLU A 105 0.56 -9.32 -10.76
N LEU A 106 0.75 -8.35 -11.63
CA LEU A 106 -0.05 -7.12 -11.61
C LEU A 106 -1.31 -7.33 -12.45
N ASN A 107 -2.45 -7.20 -11.80
CA ASN A 107 -3.73 -7.20 -12.49
C ASN A 107 -3.92 -5.86 -13.22
N GLY A 108 -4.61 -5.89 -14.37
CA GLY A 108 -5.01 -4.64 -15.03
C GLY A 108 -5.92 -3.82 -14.11
N VAL A 109 -5.87 -2.50 -14.29
CA VAL A 109 -6.79 -1.58 -13.61
C VAL A 109 -8.19 -1.81 -14.14
N HIS A 110 -9.12 -2.12 -13.26
CA HIS A 110 -10.51 -2.37 -13.58
C HIS A 110 -11.34 -1.09 -13.45
N ASN A 111 -12.41 -0.96 -14.26
CA ASN A 111 -13.36 0.15 -14.17
C ASN A 111 -14.11 0.20 -12.82
N ASP A 112 -14.19 -0.93 -12.13
CA ASP A 112 -14.79 -1.04 -10.80
C ASP A 112 -13.69 -1.38 -9.78
N SER A 113 -13.21 -0.37 -9.06
CA SER A 113 -12.28 -0.58 -7.96
C SER A 113 -12.91 -1.50 -6.89
N ARG A 114 -12.20 -2.57 -6.54
CA ARG A 114 -12.64 -3.51 -5.49
C ARG A 114 -12.73 -2.84 -4.12
N VAL A 115 -11.93 -1.82 -3.89
CA VAL A 115 -11.95 -1.06 -2.64
C VAL A 115 -13.15 -0.12 -2.62
N VAL A 116 -13.40 0.60 -3.72
CA VAL A 116 -14.60 1.44 -3.86
C VAL A 116 -15.87 0.60 -3.78
N GLY A 117 -15.88 -0.60 -4.37
CA GLY A 117 -16.98 -1.56 -4.22
C GLY A 117 -17.27 -1.91 -2.75
N ARG A 118 -16.23 -2.16 -1.95
CA ARG A 118 -16.39 -2.42 -0.50
C ARG A 118 -16.89 -1.20 0.27
N LEU A 119 -16.51 0.00 -0.12
CA LEU A 119 -17.03 1.24 0.47
C LEU A 119 -18.51 1.45 0.17
N ASN A 120 -18.96 1.06 -1.02
CA ASN A 120 -20.36 1.21 -1.46
C ASN A 120 -21.31 0.17 -0.85
N GLU A 121 -20.84 -1.01 -0.49
CA GLU A 121 -21.61 -2.03 0.21
C GLU A 121 -22.01 -1.62 1.65
N GLY A 122 -21.33 -0.62 2.22
CA GLY A 122 -21.57 -0.09 3.56
C GLY A 122 -22.05 1.35 3.62
N LYS A 123 -23.25 1.68 3.16
CA LYS A 123 -23.97 2.94 3.47
C LYS A 123 -23.57 4.24 2.72
N VAL A 124 -22.62 4.26 1.87
CA VAL A 124 -22.42 5.42 0.96
C VAL A 124 -23.17 5.09 -0.32
N GLY A 125 -24.19 5.87 -0.66
CA GLY A 125 -24.96 5.65 -1.89
C GLY A 125 -24.05 5.52 -3.11
N LYS A 126 -24.55 4.96 -4.22
CA LYS A 126 -23.87 4.73 -5.50
C LYS A 126 -23.30 6.02 -6.15
N ALA A 127 -22.67 6.91 -5.37
CA ALA A 127 -21.93 8.01 -5.94
C ALA A 127 -20.71 7.43 -6.64
N SER A 128 -20.65 7.59 -7.94
CA SER A 128 -19.41 7.34 -8.70
C SER A 128 -18.29 8.13 -8.03
N LEU A 129 -17.09 7.55 -7.98
CA LEU A 129 -15.89 8.24 -7.51
C LEU A 129 -15.75 9.63 -8.16
N LEU A 130 -16.16 9.75 -9.41
CA LEU A 130 -16.03 10.95 -10.25
C LEU A 130 -17.17 11.97 -10.08
N ASP A 131 -18.24 11.62 -9.36
CA ASP A 131 -19.41 12.48 -9.12
C ASP A 131 -19.50 12.96 -7.66
N SER A 132 -18.41 12.80 -6.90
CA SER A 132 -18.36 13.17 -5.49
C SER A 132 -18.15 14.68 -5.31
N ASP A 133 -18.92 15.30 -4.40
CA ASP A 133 -18.64 16.64 -3.89
C ASP A 133 -17.37 16.66 -3.00
N GLU A 134 -16.94 17.85 -2.60
CA GLU A 134 -15.70 18.04 -1.83
C GLU A 134 -15.71 17.25 -0.51
N LEU A 135 -16.81 17.26 0.23
CA LEU A 135 -16.92 16.55 1.50
C LEU A 135 -17.03 15.04 1.32
N SER A 136 -17.81 14.60 0.33
CA SER A 136 -18.02 13.18 0.02
C SER A 136 -16.71 12.56 -0.48
N SER A 137 -15.94 13.28 -1.28
CA SER A 137 -14.64 12.83 -1.78
C SER A 137 -13.62 12.62 -0.64
N LEU A 138 -13.58 13.53 0.34
CA LEU A 138 -12.73 13.38 1.54
C LEU A 138 -13.17 12.18 2.40
N LYS A 139 -14.47 11.96 2.57
CA LYS A 139 -15.01 10.79 3.28
C LYS A 139 -14.66 9.48 2.58
N LEU A 140 -14.74 9.46 1.25
CA LEU A 140 -14.35 8.32 0.44
C LEU A 140 -12.85 8.05 0.57
N ALA A 141 -12.02 9.09 0.48
CA ALA A 141 -10.58 8.99 0.67
C ALA A 141 -10.21 8.41 2.05
N LEU A 142 -10.85 8.91 3.11
CA LEU A 142 -10.67 8.38 4.46
C LEU A 142 -11.07 6.91 4.57
N GLY A 143 -12.20 6.53 3.98
CA GLY A 143 -12.68 5.14 3.95
C GLY A 143 -11.68 4.23 3.24
N TYR A 144 -11.17 4.68 2.10
CA TYR A 144 -10.17 3.96 1.31
C TYR A 144 -8.89 3.70 2.13
N GLU A 145 -8.33 4.76 2.74
CA GLU A 145 -7.13 4.64 3.57
C GLU A 145 -7.33 3.71 4.77
N LYS A 146 -8.49 3.76 5.43
CA LYS A 146 -8.80 2.85 6.55
C LYS A 146 -8.90 1.39 6.13
N ILE A 147 -9.44 1.09 4.95
CA ILE A 147 -9.49 -0.27 4.43
C ILE A 147 -8.07 -0.80 4.20
N LEU A 148 -7.21 -0.03 3.53
CA LEU A 148 -5.84 -0.43 3.26
C LEU A 148 -4.99 -0.51 4.53
N ALA A 149 -5.18 0.40 5.49
CA ALA A 149 -4.54 0.32 6.79
C ALA A 149 -4.93 -0.95 7.54
N THR A 150 -6.20 -1.34 7.49
CA THR A 150 -6.66 -2.60 8.08
C THR A 150 -6.02 -3.81 7.41
N GLU A 151 -5.90 -3.80 6.08
CA GLU A 151 -5.25 -4.89 5.34
C GLU A 151 -3.75 -5.00 5.65
N SER A 152 -3.02 -3.88 5.71
CA SER A 152 -1.59 -3.90 6.08
C SER A 152 -1.37 -4.44 7.49
N HIS A 153 -2.19 -4.02 8.46
CA HIS A 153 -2.15 -4.57 9.82
C HIS A 153 -2.48 -6.06 9.87
N ARG A 154 -3.45 -6.52 9.06
CA ARG A 154 -3.80 -7.94 8.98
C ARG A 154 -2.63 -8.77 8.43
N ILE A 155 -1.94 -8.27 7.41
CA ILE A 155 -0.74 -8.93 6.88
C ILE A 155 0.34 -8.96 7.95
N HIS A 156 0.64 -7.82 8.57
CA HIS A 156 1.62 -7.71 9.65
C HIS A 156 1.31 -8.70 10.79
N GLN A 157 0.07 -8.77 11.24
CA GLN A 157 -0.35 -9.72 12.28
C GLN A 157 -0.10 -11.17 11.88
N SER A 158 -0.39 -11.54 10.63
CA SER A 158 -0.26 -12.92 10.16
C SER A 158 1.20 -13.42 10.11
N ILE A 159 2.16 -12.50 10.00
CA ILE A 159 3.59 -12.81 9.90
C ILE A 159 4.39 -12.50 11.18
N SER A 160 3.80 -11.75 12.12
CA SER A 160 4.47 -11.39 13.39
C SER A 160 4.26 -12.41 14.50
N HIS A 161 3.24 -13.27 14.39
CA HIS A 161 2.92 -14.28 15.40
C HIS A 161 3.23 -15.67 14.86
N ALA A 162 4.12 -16.38 15.55
CA ALA A 162 4.38 -17.79 15.28
C ALA A 162 3.15 -18.61 15.68
N HIS A 163 2.35 -19.03 14.72
CA HIS A 163 1.27 -19.98 14.92
C HIS A 163 1.85 -21.41 14.83
N GLY A 164 1.92 -22.09 15.97
CA GLY A 164 2.30 -23.50 16.04
C GLY A 164 3.79 -23.76 15.81
N ASP A 165 4.22 -23.98 14.59
CA ASP A 165 5.59 -24.36 14.24
C ASP A 165 6.53 -23.18 13.95
N GLY A 166 6.05 -21.94 14.06
CA GLY A 166 6.83 -20.73 13.77
C GLY A 166 7.13 -20.49 12.30
N SER A 167 6.62 -21.31 11.39
CA SER A 167 6.95 -21.27 9.95
C SER A 167 6.47 -19.99 9.25
N ALA A 168 5.45 -19.33 9.78
CA ALA A 168 4.90 -18.12 9.20
C ALA A 168 5.60 -16.81 9.68
N TYR A 169 6.46 -16.88 10.70
CA TYR A 169 7.13 -15.71 11.25
C TYR A 169 8.16 -15.15 10.28
N ASP A 170 8.03 -13.88 9.93
CA ASP A 170 8.99 -13.16 9.08
C ASP A 170 9.17 -11.70 9.54
N PRO A 171 10.22 -11.42 10.34
CA PRO A 171 10.46 -10.10 10.88
C PRO A 171 10.84 -9.06 9.81
N ASP A 172 11.44 -9.48 8.69
CA ASP A 172 11.82 -8.58 7.60
C ASP A 172 10.58 -8.05 6.86
N VAL A 173 9.58 -8.91 6.61
CA VAL A 173 8.29 -8.48 6.04
C VAL A 173 7.53 -7.56 7.00
N ALA A 174 7.53 -7.88 8.30
CA ALA A 174 6.88 -7.05 9.31
C ALA A 174 7.51 -5.66 9.37
N HIS A 175 8.82 -5.58 9.44
CA HIS A 175 9.57 -4.32 9.47
C HIS A 175 9.35 -3.47 8.21
N TYR A 176 9.38 -4.10 7.02
CA TYR A 176 9.08 -3.39 5.77
C TYR A 176 7.68 -2.77 5.78
N LEU A 177 6.67 -3.50 6.25
CA LEU A 177 5.30 -2.97 6.33
C LEU A 177 5.19 -1.83 7.33
N ASP A 178 5.86 -1.91 8.48
CA ASP A 178 5.84 -0.88 9.51
C ASP A 178 6.41 0.44 9.00
N GLU A 179 7.62 0.41 8.43
CA GLU A 179 8.33 1.61 8.01
C GLU A 179 7.76 2.24 6.74
N GLU A 180 7.49 1.42 5.71
CA GLU A 180 7.16 1.97 4.39
C GLU A 180 5.66 2.23 4.21
N ILE A 181 4.80 1.51 4.93
CA ILE A 181 3.36 1.51 4.70
C ILE A 181 2.57 2.06 5.90
N ILE A 182 2.70 1.41 7.07
CA ILE A 182 1.81 1.63 8.22
C ILE A 182 2.02 3.03 8.83
N GLU A 183 3.25 3.51 8.90
CA GLU A 183 3.54 4.85 9.44
C GLU A 183 2.84 5.93 8.61
N TYR A 184 2.98 5.87 7.28
CA TYR A 184 2.29 6.80 6.38
C TYR A 184 0.77 6.72 6.52
N GLN A 185 0.20 5.50 6.55
CA GLN A 185 -1.25 5.31 6.65
C GLN A 185 -1.84 5.93 7.92
N SER A 186 -1.15 5.82 9.04
CA SER A 186 -1.56 6.46 10.29
C SER A 186 -1.62 7.98 10.17
N GLY A 187 -0.63 8.56 9.52
CA GLY A 187 -0.55 10.01 9.27
C GLY A 187 -1.66 10.53 8.37
N ILE A 188 -1.88 9.87 7.24
CA ILE A 188 -2.89 10.31 6.25
C ILE A 188 -4.32 10.14 6.77
N VAL A 189 -4.62 9.06 7.51
CA VAL A 189 -5.93 8.85 8.16
C VAL A 189 -6.23 9.98 9.14
N ARG A 190 -5.27 10.37 10.00
CA ARG A 190 -5.42 11.51 10.91
C ARG A 190 -5.67 12.81 10.16
N LYS A 191 -4.89 13.07 9.10
CA LYS A 191 -4.96 14.27 8.27
C LYS A 191 -6.32 14.41 7.59
N LEU A 192 -6.77 13.38 6.88
CA LEU A 192 -8.09 13.35 6.22
C LEU A 192 -9.24 13.51 7.21
N THR A 193 -9.14 12.89 8.39
CA THR A 193 -10.15 13.08 9.45
C THR A 193 -10.24 14.55 9.86
N GLY A 194 -9.11 15.22 10.06
CA GLY A 194 -9.08 16.66 10.37
C GLY A 194 -9.71 17.51 9.26
N TYR A 195 -9.41 17.23 8.01
CA TYR A 195 -9.97 17.93 6.86
C TYR A 195 -11.50 17.75 6.75
N ILE A 196 -12.00 16.54 6.99
CA ILE A 196 -13.45 16.29 7.00
C ILE A 196 -14.15 17.10 8.08
N HIS A 197 -13.63 17.13 9.30
CA HIS A 197 -14.22 17.92 10.39
C HIS A 197 -14.20 19.41 10.10
N ASN A 198 -13.08 19.93 9.59
CA ASN A 198 -12.98 21.35 9.23
C ASN A 198 -13.96 21.73 8.13
N LEU A 199 -13.98 20.96 7.03
CA LEU A 199 -14.90 21.24 5.92
C LEU A 199 -16.36 21.07 6.31
N HIS A 200 -16.68 20.06 7.13
CA HIS A 200 -18.04 19.85 7.62
C HIS A 200 -18.53 21.06 8.43
N SER A 201 -17.72 21.57 9.36
CA SER A 201 -18.08 22.76 10.14
C SER A 201 -18.29 24.00 9.26
N ILE A 202 -17.50 24.16 8.21
CA ILE A 202 -17.65 25.26 7.23
C ILE A 202 -18.98 25.14 6.47
N ILE A 203 -19.34 23.93 6.05
CA ILE A 203 -20.56 23.68 5.26
C ILE A 203 -21.84 23.89 6.09
N GLU A 204 -21.79 23.64 7.40
CA GLU A 204 -22.95 23.86 8.28
C GLU A 204 -23.30 25.35 8.42
N GLU A 205 -22.41 26.27 8.15
CA GLU A 205 -22.66 27.71 8.15
C GLU A 205 -23.25 28.16 6.79
N ALA A 206 -24.56 28.01 6.63
CA ALA A 206 -25.30 28.16 5.38
C ALA A 206 -25.07 29.47 4.58
N ASN A 207 -24.73 30.59 5.25
CA ASN A 207 -24.61 31.89 4.59
C ASN A 207 -23.26 32.12 3.91
N THR A 208 -22.24 31.30 4.19
CA THR A 208 -20.86 31.48 3.71
C THR A 208 -20.27 30.20 3.11
N LYS A 209 -21.12 29.20 2.83
CA LYS A 209 -20.69 27.86 2.40
C LYS A 209 -19.72 27.90 1.22
N ASP A 210 -20.08 28.56 0.12
CA ASP A 210 -19.27 28.54 -1.11
C ASP A 210 -17.94 29.27 -0.91
N MET A 211 -17.95 30.39 -0.20
CA MET A 211 -16.73 31.10 0.17
C MET A 211 -15.86 30.26 1.11
N GLY A 212 -16.48 29.58 2.07
CA GLY A 212 -15.78 28.72 3.01
C GLY A 212 -15.12 27.52 2.34
N ILE A 213 -15.78 26.87 1.38
CA ILE A 213 -15.20 25.79 0.56
C ILE A 213 -14.01 26.32 -0.25
N HIS A 214 -14.13 27.50 -0.86
CA HIS A 214 -13.03 28.10 -1.62
C HIS A 214 -11.83 28.41 -0.72
N LEU A 215 -12.04 28.99 0.47
CA LEU A 215 -10.96 29.26 1.42
C LEU A 215 -10.32 27.97 1.95
N PHE A 216 -11.12 26.93 2.17
CA PHE A 216 -10.61 25.62 2.56
C PHE A 216 -9.73 25.01 1.46
N ASP A 217 -10.13 25.12 0.20
CA ASP A 217 -9.35 24.63 -0.93
C ASP A 217 -8.01 25.41 -1.06
N GLN A 218 -8.03 26.75 -0.93
CA GLN A 218 -6.80 27.54 -0.89
C GLN A 218 -5.88 27.20 0.29
N TYR A 219 -6.46 26.80 1.43
CA TYR A 219 -5.69 26.28 2.56
C TYR A 219 -5.01 24.96 2.18
N LEU A 220 -5.73 24.03 1.54
CA LEU A 220 -5.17 22.76 1.08
C LEU A 220 -4.05 22.98 0.08
N GLU A 221 -4.22 23.86 -0.89
CA GLU A 221 -3.21 24.18 -1.91
C GLU A 221 -1.85 24.58 -1.30
N LYS A 222 -1.89 25.27 -0.15
CA LYS A 222 -0.68 25.70 0.57
C LYS A 222 -0.15 24.64 1.52
N ALA A 223 -1.01 23.79 2.05
CA ALA A 223 -0.67 22.78 3.07
C ALA A 223 -0.11 21.50 2.45
N GLU A 224 -0.48 21.18 1.20
CA GLU A 224 -0.05 20.00 0.44
C GLU A 224 1.06 20.35 -0.53
#